data_e6d4de2bb5ae47c2418f500d862e7905
#
_entry.id   e6d4de2bb5ae47c2418f500d862e7905
#
_cell.length_a   1.000
_cell.length_b   1.000
_cell.length_c   1.000
_cell.angle_alpha   90.00
_cell.angle_beta   90.00
_cell.angle_gamma   90.00
#
_symmetry.space_group_name_H-M   'P 1'
#
loop_
_entity.id
_entity.type
_entity.pdbx_description
1 polymer ?
#
loop_
_entity_poly.entity_id
_entity_poly.type
_entity_poly.pdbx_seq_one_letter_code
_entity_poly.pdbx_strand_id
1 'polypeptide(L)'
;MVSPVPRVLATEVALELIRTLQSDYGPVMFHQSGGCCDGSSPMCYPAGDFLLGDSDVRMGVIGGAAFHMSQSQFAYWKHTQLIIDVVPGRGGMFSLENGRDVRFLTRSRLFTDAEIEILEPVLVGAA
;
A
#
# COMPACT_ATOMS: atom_id res chain seq x y z
N MET A 1 -15.77 -21.83 6.49
CA MET A 1 -14.34 -21.48 6.38
C MET A 1 -14.20 -19.98 6.42
N VAL A 2 -13.35 -19.44 7.27
CA VAL A 2 -13.16 -18.01 7.42
C VAL A 2 -12.00 -17.57 6.54
N SER A 3 -12.23 -16.55 5.69
CA SER A 3 -11.16 -16.00 4.86
C SER A 3 -10.20 -15.16 5.72
N PRO A 4 -8.89 -15.19 5.44
CA PRO A 4 -7.95 -14.33 6.14
C PRO A 4 -8.31 -12.86 5.98
N VAL A 5 -8.07 -12.07 7.02
CA VAL A 5 -8.32 -10.63 6.99
C VAL A 5 -7.14 -9.95 6.29
N PRO A 6 -7.38 -9.16 5.23
CA PRO A 6 -6.28 -8.48 4.54
C PRO A 6 -5.69 -7.37 5.42
N ARG A 7 -4.39 -7.19 5.29
CA ARG A 7 -3.67 -6.12 6.00
C ARG A 7 -3.73 -4.79 5.29
N VAL A 8 -4.03 -4.79 3.99
CA VAL A 8 -4.17 -3.58 3.19
C VAL A 8 -5.36 -3.71 2.26
N LEU A 9 -6.16 -2.65 2.21
CA LEU A 9 -7.32 -2.52 1.32
C LEU A 9 -7.18 -1.23 0.53
N ALA A 10 -8.01 -1.09 -0.52
CA ALA A 10 -8.09 0.13 -1.30
C ALA A 10 -9.55 0.51 -1.50
N THR A 11 -9.84 1.82 -1.49
CA THR A 11 -11.17 2.31 -1.81
C THR A 11 -11.45 2.16 -3.32
N GLU A 12 -12.71 2.26 -3.71
CA GLU A 12 -13.07 2.18 -5.14
C GLU A 12 -12.35 3.24 -5.96
N VAL A 13 -12.23 4.46 -5.44
CA VAL A 13 -11.51 5.55 -6.13
C VAL A 13 -10.04 5.20 -6.30
N ALA A 14 -9.43 4.61 -5.27
CA ALA A 14 -8.03 4.18 -5.34
C ALA A 14 -7.87 3.04 -6.35
N LEU A 15 -8.78 2.08 -6.38
CA LEU A 15 -8.73 0.98 -7.35
C LEU A 15 -8.86 1.50 -8.78
N GLU A 16 -9.71 2.49 -9.03
CA GLU A 16 -9.84 3.11 -10.34
C GLU A 16 -8.55 3.81 -10.77
N LEU A 17 -7.93 4.56 -9.87
CA LEU A 17 -6.67 5.23 -10.18
C LEU A 17 -5.56 4.20 -10.46
N ILE A 18 -5.49 3.13 -9.67
CA ILE A 18 -4.53 2.05 -9.90
C ILE A 18 -4.72 1.45 -11.30
N ARG A 19 -5.96 1.18 -11.71
CA ARG A 19 -6.24 0.65 -13.06
C ARG A 19 -5.77 1.62 -14.15
N THR A 20 -6.03 2.92 -13.95
CA THR A 20 -5.61 3.95 -14.91
C THR A 20 -4.09 3.99 -15.03
N LEU A 21 -3.38 3.96 -13.89
CA LEU A 21 -1.93 3.98 -13.90
C LEU A 21 -1.35 2.72 -14.54
N GLN A 22 -1.96 1.56 -14.30
CA GLN A 22 -1.52 0.32 -14.93
C GLN A 22 -1.77 0.33 -16.44
N SER A 23 -2.85 0.97 -16.89
CA SER A 23 -3.12 1.14 -18.31
C SER A 23 -2.09 2.05 -18.98
N ASP A 24 -1.62 3.07 -18.27
CA ASP A 24 -0.68 4.05 -18.81
C ASP A 24 0.78 3.58 -18.72
N TYR A 25 1.14 2.85 -17.67
CA TYR A 25 2.54 2.53 -17.34
C TYR A 25 2.84 1.04 -17.25
N GLY A 26 1.85 0.18 -17.37
CA GLY A 26 2.00 -1.24 -17.10
C GLY A 26 1.93 -1.56 -15.62
N PRO A 27 2.36 -2.76 -15.19
CA PRO A 27 2.25 -3.16 -13.79
C PRO A 27 2.90 -2.15 -12.84
N VAL A 28 2.24 -1.88 -11.72
CA VAL A 28 2.73 -0.93 -10.71
C VAL A 28 2.86 -1.61 -9.36
N MET A 29 3.60 -0.96 -8.45
CA MET A 29 3.76 -1.41 -7.07
C MET A 29 3.71 -0.20 -6.14
N PHE A 30 3.49 -0.45 -4.86
CA PHE A 30 3.50 0.59 -3.82
C PHE A 30 4.58 0.32 -2.80
N HIS A 31 5.14 1.41 -2.25
CA HIS A 31 6.05 1.35 -1.12
C HIS A 31 5.74 2.49 -0.15
N GLN A 32 5.48 2.14 1.12
CA GLN A 32 5.31 3.10 2.21
C GLN A 32 6.66 3.24 2.90
N SER A 33 7.45 4.23 2.46
CA SER A 33 8.83 4.39 2.92
C SER A 33 8.96 5.24 4.18
N GLY A 34 7.94 6.02 4.49
CA GLY A 34 7.94 6.90 5.67
C GLY A 34 6.53 7.18 6.12
N GLY A 35 6.39 7.89 7.24
CA GLY A 35 5.09 8.21 7.81
C GLY A 35 4.57 7.07 8.68
N CYS A 36 4.24 7.40 9.93
CA CYS A 36 3.71 6.43 10.89
C CYS A 36 2.27 6.73 11.28
N CYS A 37 1.62 7.65 10.56
CA CYS A 37 0.28 8.16 10.91
C CYS A 37 -0.62 8.17 9.70
N ASP A 38 -1.93 8.21 9.95
CA ASP A 38 -2.92 8.45 8.90
C ASP A 38 -2.57 9.73 8.14
N GLY A 39 -2.82 9.73 6.85
CA GLY A 39 -2.57 10.88 6.00
C GLY A 39 -1.25 10.81 5.25
N SER A 40 -0.36 9.87 5.57
CA SER A 40 0.87 9.69 4.79
C SER A 40 0.54 9.17 3.39
N SER A 41 1.43 9.47 2.43
CA SER A 41 1.26 9.04 1.03
C SER A 41 2.19 7.89 0.72
N PRO A 42 1.68 6.72 0.35
CA PRO A 42 2.52 5.67 -0.21
C PRO A 42 2.96 6.10 -1.61
N MET A 43 4.16 5.69 -2.00
CA MET A 43 4.67 5.95 -3.35
C MET A 43 4.24 4.84 -4.29
N CYS A 44 3.82 5.21 -5.50
CA CYS A 44 3.48 4.28 -6.57
C CYS A 44 4.56 4.30 -7.64
N TYR A 45 5.14 3.15 -7.94
CA TYR A 45 6.21 3.00 -8.91
C TYR A 45 5.84 1.98 -9.99
N PRO A 46 6.45 2.06 -11.19
CA PRO A 46 6.38 0.92 -12.10
C PRO A 46 6.99 -0.31 -11.42
N ALA A 47 6.35 -1.45 -11.57
CA ALA A 47 6.85 -2.68 -10.97
C ALA A 47 8.23 -3.01 -11.54
N GLY A 48 9.19 -3.26 -10.65
CA GLY A 48 10.57 -3.54 -11.04
C GLY A 48 11.49 -2.33 -11.03
N ASP A 49 10.95 -1.10 -11.01
CA ASP A 49 11.78 0.11 -10.97
C ASP A 49 12.30 0.43 -9.57
N PHE A 50 11.60 -0.04 -8.55
CA PHE A 50 12.01 0.16 -7.16
C PHE A 50 12.73 -1.09 -6.66
N LEU A 51 13.93 -0.91 -6.12
CA LEU A 51 14.70 -2.02 -5.56
C LEU A 51 14.21 -2.33 -4.15
N LEU A 52 13.60 -3.51 -4.00
CA LEU A 52 13.17 -4.00 -2.69
C LEU A 52 14.37 -4.57 -1.94
N GLY A 53 14.50 -4.20 -0.68
CA GLY A 53 15.53 -4.73 0.19
C GLY A 53 15.11 -6.04 0.87
N ASP A 54 16.08 -6.72 1.48
CA ASP A 54 15.82 -7.97 2.19
C ASP A 54 14.92 -7.78 3.41
N SER A 55 14.82 -6.56 3.92
CA SER A 55 13.99 -6.23 5.06
C SER A 55 12.65 -5.62 4.69
N ASP A 56 12.35 -5.49 3.40
CA ASP A 56 11.03 -4.98 3.00
C ASP A 56 9.96 -6.04 3.20
N VAL A 57 8.77 -5.59 3.59
CA VAL A 57 7.64 -6.45 3.92
C VAL A 57 6.54 -6.22 2.89
N ARG A 58 6.07 -7.30 2.28
CA ARG A 58 4.91 -7.25 1.39
C ARG A 58 3.65 -7.44 2.23
N MET A 59 2.83 -6.39 2.31
CA MET A 59 1.62 -6.37 3.13
C MET A 59 0.44 -7.04 2.45
N GLY A 60 0.40 -7.03 1.13
CA GLY A 60 -0.70 -7.57 0.37
C GLY A 60 -0.72 -7.01 -1.04
N VAL A 61 -1.86 -7.16 -1.71
CA VAL A 61 -2.06 -6.72 -3.09
C VAL A 61 -3.36 -5.92 -3.17
N ILE A 62 -3.30 -4.75 -3.79
CA ILE A 62 -4.46 -3.91 -4.03
C ILE A 62 -4.56 -3.63 -5.53
N GLY A 63 -5.70 -3.98 -6.15
CA GLY A 63 -5.90 -3.78 -7.58
C GLY A 63 -4.85 -4.45 -8.46
N GLY A 64 -4.26 -5.56 -8.01
CA GLY A 64 -3.17 -6.23 -8.72
C GLY A 64 -1.78 -5.65 -8.43
N ALA A 65 -1.67 -4.60 -7.61
CA ALA A 65 -0.41 -3.96 -7.26
C ALA A 65 0.04 -4.41 -5.87
N ALA A 66 1.26 -4.92 -5.75
CA ALA A 66 1.82 -5.31 -4.46
C ALA A 66 2.12 -4.07 -3.62
N PHE A 67 1.81 -4.13 -2.34
CA PHE A 67 2.03 -3.04 -1.39
C PHE A 67 3.10 -3.45 -0.39
N HIS A 68 4.15 -2.66 -0.30
CA HIS A 68 5.33 -2.95 0.52
C HIS A 68 5.60 -1.84 1.53
N MET A 69 6.32 -2.18 2.59
CA MET A 69 6.93 -1.21 3.49
C MET A 69 8.18 -1.82 4.12
N SER A 70 9.03 -0.98 4.73
CA SER A 70 10.18 -1.47 5.47
C SER A 70 9.74 -2.18 6.75
N GLN A 71 10.60 -3.03 7.32
CA GLN A 71 10.29 -3.68 8.59
C GLN A 71 10.09 -2.68 9.72
N SER A 72 10.85 -1.59 9.74
CA SER A 72 10.68 -0.54 10.74
C SER A 72 9.31 0.13 10.62
N GLN A 73 8.82 0.35 9.41
CA GLN A 73 7.47 0.87 9.20
C GLN A 73 6.42 -0.16 9.61
N PHE A 74 6.64 -1.43 9.26
CA PHE A 74 5.72 -2.49 9.64
C PHE A 74 5.54 -2.59 11.15
N ALA A 75 6.57 -2.34 11.93
CA ALA A 75 6.48 -2.33 13.39
C ALA A 75 5.44 -1.32 13.90
N TYR A 76 5.27 -0.19 13.22
CA TYR A 76 4.24 0.79 13.55
C TYR A 76 2.85 0.39 13.07
N TRP A 77 2.76 -0.25 11.89
CA TRP A 77 1.47 -0.48 11.22
C TRP A 77 0.89 -1.87 11.45
N LYS A 78 1.64 -2.81 12.04
CA LYS A 78 1.25 -4.22 12.12
C LYS A 78 -0.05 -4.48 12.86
N HIS A 79 -0.47 -3.56 13.72
CA HIS A 79 -1.73 -3.69 14.48
C HIS A 79 -2.91 -3.02 13.78
N THR A 80 -2.71 -2.49 12.59
CA THR A 80 -3.73 -1.74 11.85
C THR A 80 -3.93 -2.32 10.47
N GLN A 81 -5.16 -2.21 9.98
CA GLN A 81 -5.45 -2.45 8.56
C GLN A 81 -5.27 -1.13 7.83
N LEU A 82 -4.45 -1.14 6.79
CA LEU A 82 -4.24 0.03 5.95
C LEU A 82 -5.36 0.09 4.91
N ILE A 83 -5.87 1.29 4.66
CA ILE A 83 -6.90 1.54 3.65
C ILE A 83 -6.37 2.66 2.77
N ILE A 84 -6.02 2.30 1.55
CA ILE A 84 -5.45 3.24 0.60
C ILE A 84 -6.58 3.97 -0.10
N ASP A 85 -6.56 5.29 0.00
CA ASP A 85 -7.56 6.17 -0.57
C ASP A 85 -6.91 7.15 -1.53
N VAL A 86 -7.71 7.98 -2.19
CA VAL A 86 -7.24 9.03 -3.09
C VAL A 86 -7.91 10.34 -2.68
N VAL A 87 -7.10 11.37 -2.56
CA VAL A 87 -7.58 12.70 -2.20
C VAL A 87 -6.98 13.73 -3.16
N PRO A 88 -7.58 14.92 -3.29
CA PRO A 88 -6.96 16.02 -4.05
C PRO A 88 -5.62 16.40 -3.42
N GLY A 89 -4.65 16.70 -4.27
CA GLY A 89 -3.32 17.10 -3.81
C GLY A 89 -2.24 16.71 -4.79
N ARG A 90 -0.99 16.85 -4.36
CA ARG A 90 0.16 16.43 -5.16
C ARG A 90 0.70 15.12 -4.63
N GLY A 91 0.94 14.18 -5.54
CA GLY A 91 1.71 12.98 -5.23
C GLY A 91 3.19 13.31 -5.01
N GLY A 92 3.93 12.36 -4.46
CA GLY A 92 5.38 12.48 -4.33
C GLY A 92 6.03 12.67 -5.71
N MET A 93 7.18 13.33 -5.75
CA MET A 93 7.85 13.72 -7.01
C MET A 93 8.03 12.52 -7.97
N PHE A 94 8.35 11.35 -7.44
CA PHE A 94 8.60 10.16 -8.25
C PHE A 94 7.43 9.18 -8.27
N SER A 95 6.30 9.54 -7.64
CA SER A 95 5.12 8.69 -7.63
C SER A 95 4.32 8.88 -8.92
N LEU A 96 3.78 7.79 -9.47
CA LEU A 96 3.14 7.81 -10.79
C LEU A 96 1.90 8.69 -10.87
N GLU A 97 1.20 8.92 -9.75
CA GLU A 97 0.01 9.79 -9.74
C GLU A 97 0.37 11.28 -9.73
N ASN A 98 1.65 11.63 -9.56
CA ASN A 98 2.08 13.02 -9.56
C ASN A 98 1.71 13.70 -10.90
N GLY A 99 1.17 14.92 -10.81
CA GLY A 99 0.73 15.67 -11.98
C GLY A 99 -0.73 15.48 -12.34
N ARG A 100 -1.47 14.63 -11.61
CA ARG A 100 -2.90 14.37 -11.85
C ARG A 100 -3.81 15.12 -10.86
N ASP A 101 -3.25 16.00 -10.03
CA ASP A 101 -3.95 16.78 -9.01
C ASP A 101 -4.61 15.92 -7.93
N VAL A 102 -4.19 14.67 -7.82
CA VAL A 102 -4.61 13.73 -6.77
C VAL A 102 -3.39 13.02 -6.20
N ARG A 103 -3.55 12.48 -5.00
CA ARG A 103 -2.52 11.67 -4.39
C ARG A 103 -3.14 10.49 -3.67
N PHE A 104 -2.39 9.40 -3.56
CA PHE A 104 -2.75 8.31 -2.67
C PHE A 104 -2.56 8.73 -1.22
N LEU A 105 -3.44 8.23 -0.36
CA LEU A 105 -3.44 8.55 1.05
C LEU A 105 -3.62 7.26 1.84
N THR A 106 -2.82 7.07 2.87
CA THR A 106 -2.95 5.92 3.75
C THR A 106 -3.85 6.28 4.93
N ARG A 107 -4.96 5.55 5.06
CA ARG A 107 -5.81 5.57 6.24
C ARG A 107 -5.60 4.26 6.98
N SER A 108 -5.94 4.23 8.24
CA SER A 108 -5.79 3.01 9.04
C SER A 108 -6.93 2.87 10.03
N ARG A 109 -7.17 1.62 10.44
CA ARG A 109 -8.02 1.30 11.59
C ARG A 109 -7.38 0.17 12.37
N LEU A 110 -7.59 0.14 13.66
CA LEU A 110 -7.09 -0.95 14.49
C LEU A 110 -7.83 -2.25 14.13
N PHE A 111 -7.09 -3.36 14.11
CA PHE A 111 -7.71 -4.67 14.02
C PHE A 111 -8.43 -4.99 15.33
N THR A 112 -9.54 -5.74 15.23
CA THR A 112 -10.16 -6.35 16.41
C THR A 112 -9.35 -7.57 16.82
N ASP A 113 -9.56 -8.04 18.06
CA ASP A 113 -8.88 -9.26 18.54
C ASP A 113 -9.21 -10.47 17.67
N ALA A 114 -10.45 -10.59 17.22
CA ALA A 114 -10.86 -11.68 16.34
C ALA A 114 -10.15 -11.62 14.98
N GLU A 115 -9.97 -10.40 14.45
CA GLU A 115 -9.26 -10.21 13.18
C GLU A 115 -7.78 -10.56 13.30
N ILE A 116 -7.15 -10.22 14.43
CA ILE A 116 -5.73 -10.51 14.65
C ILE A 116 -5.44 -12.02 14.56
N GLU A 117 -6.37 -12.85 14.96
CA GLU A 117 -6.21 -14.30 14.91
C GLU A 117 -6.23 -14.87 13.49
N ILE A 118 -6.77 -14.13 12.53
CA ILE A 118 -6.96 -14.60 11.15
C ILE A 118 -6.37 -13.64 10.11
N LEU A 119 -5.33 -12.88 10.48
CA LEU A 119 -4.67 -11.97 9.54
C LEU A 119 -3.96 -12.74 8.43
N GLU A 120 -3.97 -12.14 7.23
CA GLU A 120 -3.12 -12.64 6.15
C GLU A 120 -1.66 -12.54 6.55
N PRO A 121 -0.84 -13.55 6.21
CA PRO A 121 0.59 -13.47 6.48
C PRO A 121 1.25 -12.40 5.60
N VAL A 122 2.35 -11.85 6.11
CA VAL A 122 3.20 -10.96 5.33
C VAL A 122 4.36 -11.74 4.76
N LEU A 123 4.90 -11.27 3.63
CA LEU A 123 6.12 -11.83 3.04
C LEU A 123 7.27 -10.87 3.32
N VAL A 124 8.39 -11.40 3.80
CA VAL A 124 9.59 -10.60 4.11
C VAL A 124 10.65 -10.88 3.06
N GLY A 125 11.33 -9.82 2.64
CA GLY A 125 12.36 -9.90 1.62
C GLY A 125 11.86 -9.49 0.23
N ALA A 126 12.76 -9.51 -0.74
CA ALA A 126 12.53 -9.06 -2.10
C ALA A 126 11.99 -10.15 -3.03
N ALA A 127 11.30 -11.10 -2.49
CA ALA A 127 10.78 -12.24 -3.26
C ALA A 127 9.51 -11.90 -4.03
#